data_ab1082a16ff2d2d3ffbae2a0d815e7e8
#
_entry.id   ab1082a16ff2d2d3ffbae2a0d815e7e8
#
_cell.length_a   1.000
_cell.length_b   1.000
_cell.length_c   1.000
_cell.angle_alpha   90.00
_cell.angle_beta   90.00
_cell.angle_gamma   90.00
#
_symmetry.space_group_name_H-M   'P 1'
#
loop_
_entity.id
_entity.type
_entity.pdbx_description
1 polymer ?
#
loop_
_entity_poly.entity_id
_entity_poly.type
_entity_poly.pdbx_seq_one_letter_code
_entity_poly.pdbx_strand_id
1 'polypeptide(L)' 'MNIALAIFMCSFIHSECMAPYVFPEKYASHYECMIAGYEKSLSQMKKIGKKDINKDQIFFKFACYEEERKPGSST' A
#
# COMPACT_ATOMS: atom_id res chain seq x y z
N MET A 1 13.71 -13.43 4.16
CA MET A 1 13.03 -12.42 4.86
C MET A 1 11.68 -12.15 4.24
N ASN A 2 10.66 -11.98 5.03
CA ASN A 2 9.34 -11.75 4.50
C ASN A 2 8.95 -10.30 4.69
N ILE A 3 8.89 -9.60 3.59
CA ILE A 3 8.52 -8.20 3.62
C ILE A 3 7.08 -8.09 3.15
N ALA A 4 6.24 -7.49 3.97
CA ALA A 4 4.83 -7.31 3.65
C ALA A 4 4.58 -5.93 3.06
N LEU A 5 3.58 -5.85 2.20
CA LEU A 5 3.21 -4.58 1.55
C LEU A 5 1.80 -4.21 1.96
N ALA A 6 1.63 -3.00 2.45
CA ALA A 6 0.32 -2.47 2.78
C ALA A 6 0.11 -1.17 2.02
N ILE A 7 -1.06 -1.01 1.41
CA ILE A 7 -1.37 0.20 0.64
C ILE A 7 -2.56 0.90 1.26
N PHE A 8 -2.44 2.24 1.39
CA PHE A 8 -3.51 3.07 1.93
C PHE A 8 -4.04 3.95 0.82
N MET A 9 -5.34 4.03 0.67
CA MET A 9 -5.96 4.95 -0.28
C MET A 9 -6.50 6.11 0.50
N CYS A 10 -6.12 7.31 0.13
CA CYS A 10 -6.47 8.53 0.86
C CYS A 10 -7.10 9.55 -0.06
N SER A 11 -7.81 10.50 0.53
CA SER A 11 -8.44 11.57 -0.23
C SER A 11 -8.09 12.91 0.42
N PHE A 12 -7.56 13.84 -0.36
CA PHE A 12 -7.28 15.16 0.16
C PHE A 12 -8.58 15.92 0.44
N ILE A 13 -9.59 15.70 -0.37
CA ILE A 13 -10.85 16.38 -0.20
C ILE A 13 -11.50 16.02 1.14
N HIS A 14 -11.49 14.74 1.46
CA HIS A 14 -12.13 14.29 2.69
C HIS A 14 -11.18 14.23 3.86
N SER A 15 -9.91 14.48 3.62
CA SER A 15 -8.87 14.46 4.64
C SER A 15 -8.84 13.18 5.43
N GLU A 16 -9.02 12.09 4.75
CA GLU A 16 -8.97 10.80 5.45
C GLU A 16 -8.47 9.71 4.55
N CYS A 17 -8.03 8.63 5.16
CA CYS A 17 -7.53 7.48 4.46
C CYS A 17 -8.35 6.26 4.86
N MET A 18 -8.49 5.35 3.94
CA MET A 18 -9.15 4.09 4.24
C MET A 18 -8.19 3.18 4.98
N ALA A 19 -8.72 2.16 5.61
CA ALA A 19 -7.88 1.20 6.29
C ALA A 19 -6.95 0.57 5.24
N PRO A 20 -5.73 0.24 5.64
CA PRO A 20 -4.78 -0.29 4.67
C PRO A 20 -5.15 -1.68 4.21
N TYR A 21 -4.83 -1.96 2.97
CA TYR A 21 -4.98 -3.30 2.44
C TYR A 21 -3.60 -3.95 2.46
N VAL A 22 -3.49 -5.07 3.15
CA VAL A 22 -2.23 -5.79 3.24
C VAL A 22 -2.27 -6.91 2.24
N PHE A 23 -1.32 -6.91 1.31
CA PHE A 23 -1.30 -7.91 0.27
C PHE A 23 -0.83 -9.26 0.81
N PRO A 24 -1.39 -10.35 0.32
CA PRO A 24 -0.98 -11.66 0.81
C PRO A 24 0.42 -12.06 0.38
N GLU A 25 0.91 -11.49 -0.71
CA GLU A 25 2.24 -11.83 -1.17
C GLU A 25 3.29 -11.28 -0.24
N LYS A 26 4.38 -12.01 -0.10
CA LYS A 26 5.51 -11.53 0.67
C LYS A 26 6.68 -11.38 -0.28
N TYR A 27 7.50 -10.39 -0.03
CA TYR A 27 8.61 -10.08 -0.92
C TYR A 27 9.93 -10.42 -0.25
N ALA A 28 10.90 -10.77 -1.05
CA ALA A 28 12.18 -11.21 -0.53
C ALA A 28 13.04 -10.07 -0.03
N SER A 29 12.82 -8.88 -0.51
CA SER A 29 13.62 -7.74 -0.11
C SER A 29 12.81 -6.47 -0.12
N HIS A 30 13.34 -5.47 0.56
CA HIS A 30 12.68 -4.16 0.59
C HIS A 30 12.56 -3.58 -0.81
N TYR A 31 13.59 -3.77 -1.63
CA TYR A 31 13.59 -3.26 -2.99
C TYR A 31 12.40 -3.81 -3.78
N GLU A 32 12.22 -5.12 -3.73
CA GLU A 32 11.14 -5.73 -4.48
C GLU A 32 9.77 -5.27 -3.97
N CYS A 33 9.65 -5.09 -2.66
CA CYS A 33 8.41 -4.59 -2.10
C CYS A 33 8.14 -3.17 -2.56
N MET A 34 9.17 -2.33 -2.62
CA MET A 34 8.99 -0.95 -3.07
C MET A 34 8.54 -0.90 -4.52
N ILE A 35 9.14 -1.70 -5.37
CA ILE A 35 8.74 -1.75 -6.77
C ILE A 35 7.28 -2.18 -6.88
N ALA A 36 6.92 -3.23 -6.14
CA ALA A 36 5.54 -3.71 -6.17
C ALA A 36 4.57 -2.65 -5.65
N GLY A 37 4.98 -1.90 -4.63
CA GLY A 37 4.13 -0.85 -4.09
C GLY A 37 3.79 0.21 -5.11
N TYR A 38 4.78 0.65 -5.87
CA TYR A 38 4.55 1.64 -6.90
C TYR A 38 3.70 1.06 -8.03
N GLU A 39 4.01 -0.16 -8.44
CA GLU A 39 3.26 -0.78 -9.53
C GLU A 39 1.80 -1.00 -9.17
N LYS A 40 1.55 -1.48 -7.97
CA LYS A 40 0.18 -1.73 -7.55
C LYS A 40 -0.59 -0.43 -7.35
N SER A 41 0.07 0.59 -6.85
CA SER A 41 -0.56 1.89 -6.68
C SER A 41 -0.94 2.46 -8.04
N LEU A 42 -0.04 2.39 -9.01
CA LEU A 42 -0.32 2.88 -10.34
C LEU A 42 -1.47 2.11 -10.98
N SER A 43 -1.48 0.80 -10.80
CA SER A 43 -2.53 -0.03 -11.34
C SER A 43 -3.89 0.36 -10.76
N GLN A 44 -3.94 0.62 -9.45
CA GLN A 44 -5.18 1.03 -8.82
C GLN A 44 -5.65 2.38 -9.32
N MET A 45 -4.73 3.32 -9.53
CA MET A 45 -5.10 4.62 -10.04
C MET A 45 -5.74 4.50 -11.41
N LYS A 46 -5.18 3.66 -12.26
CA LYS A 46 -5.72 3.48 -13.60
C LYS A 46 -7.08 2.80 -13.54
N LYS A 47 -7.26 1.90 -12.59
CA LYS A 47 -8.51 1.20 -12.46
C LYS A 47 -9.61 2.14 -11.98
N ILE A 48 -9.32 3.00 -11.03
CA ILE A 48 -10.29 3.95 -10.51
C ILE A 48 -10.63 4.97 -11.59
N GLY A 49 -9.64 5.42 -12.31
CA GLY A 49 -9.88 6.31 -13.44
C GLY A 49 -9.70 7.78 -13.13
N LYS A 50 -9.39 8.51 -14.15
CA LYS A 50 -9.06 9.91 -14.04
C LYS A 50 -10.16 10.74 -13.37
N LYS A 51 -11.38 10.46 -13.72
CA LYS A 51 -12.49 11.25 -13.22
C LYS A 51 -12.58 11.22 -11.69
N ASP A 52 -12.58 10.02 -11.14
CA ASP A 52 -12.73 9.88 -9.71
C ASP A 52 -11.48 10.27 -8.96
N ILE A 53 -10.32 9.99 -9.53
CA ILE A 53 -9.06 10.40 -8.91
C ILE A 53 -9.04 11.91 -8.77
N ASN A 54 -9.41 12.63 -9.81
CA ASN A 54 -9.40 14.09 -9.76
C ASN A 54 -10.50 14.66 -8.88
N LYS A 55 -11.66 14.04 -8.91
CA LYS A 55 -12.78 14.55 -8.15
C LYS A 55 -12.51 14.53 -6.66
N ASP A 56 -12.01 13.42 -6.15
CA ASP A 56 -11.76 13.29 -4.73
C ASP A 56 -10.32 13.53 -4.36
N GLN A 57 -9.48 13.84 -5.33
CA GLN A 57 -8.06 14.06 -5.13
C GLN A 57 -7.46 12.90 -4.36
N ILE A 58 -7.64 11.71 -4.93
CA ILE A 58 -7.18 10.48 -4.32
C ILE A 58 -5.69 10.30 -4.49
N PHE A 59 -5.02 9.84 -3.45
CA PHE A 59 -3.62 9.49 -3.55
C PHE A 59 -3.37 8.22 -2.76
N PHE A 60 -2.24 7.59 -3.03
CA PHE A 60 -1.92 6.33 -2.38
C PHE A 60 -0.62 6.44 -1.61
N LYS A 61 -0.59 5.79 -0.45
CA LYS A 61 0.64 5.66 0.31
C LYS A 61 0.84 4.18 0.49
N PHE A 62 2.05 3.74 0.66
CA PHE A 62 2.26 2.33 0.96
C PHE A 62 3.45 2.18 1.89
N ALA A 63 3.49 1.06 2.56
CA ALA A 63 4.56 0.77 3.49
C ALA A 63 5.04 -0.65 3.27
N CYS A 64 6.35 -0.83 3.35
CA CYS A 64 6.95 -2.13 3.28
C CYS A 64 7.56 -2.38 4.64
N TYR A 65 7.20 -3.50 5.28
CA TYR A 65 7.71 -3.77 6.60
C TYR A 65 7.99 -5.25 6.77
N GLU A 66 8.92 -5.54 7.65
CA GLU A 66 9.30 -6.89 7.89
C GLU A 66 8.26 -7.54 8.76
N GLU A 67 7.71 -8.66 8.32
CA GLU A 67 6.67 -9.31 9.07
C GLU A 67 7.25 -10.26 10.08
N GLU A 68 6.86 -10.08 11.35
CA GLU A 68 7.33 -10.93 12.37
C GLU A 68 6.42 -12.05 12.53
N ARG A 69 6.93 -13.24 12.57
CA ARG A 69 6.14 -14.32 12.74
C ARG A 69 5.99 -14.71 14.14
N LYS A 70 6.88 -14.44 14.97
CA LYS A 70 6.85 -14.81 16.29
C LYS A 70 6.30 -13.80 17.10
N PRO A 71 5.16 -13.84 17.54
CA PRO A 71 4.57 -12.80 18.26
C PRO A 71 5.31 -12.45 19.47
N GLY A 72 5.61 -13.22 20.22
CA GLY A 72 6.20 -12.82 21.43
C GLY A 72 7.42 -12.08 21.29
N SER A 73 8.01 -12.33 20.25
CA SER A 73 9.21 -11.71 20.16
C SER A 73 9.10 -10.36 19.87
N SER A 74 8.49 -9.92 19.89
CA SER A 74 8.56 -8.75 19.69
C SER A 74 9.00 -8.08 20.13
N THR A 75 9.00 -8.35 20.30
CA THR A 75 9.26 -7.78 20.67
C THR A 75 9.56 -7.47 20.54
#